data_bafd6521a5af4593451eae3cc1342eb0
#
_entry.id   bafd6521a5af4593451eae3cc1342eb0
#
_cell.length_a   1.000
_cell.length_b   1.000
_cell.length_c   1.000
_cell.angle_alpha   90.00
_cell.angle_beta   90.00
_cell.angle_gamma   90.00
#
_symmetry.space_group_name_H-M   'P 1'
#
loop_
_entity.id
_entity.type
_entity.pdbx_description
1 polymer ?
#
loop_
_entity_poly.entity_id
_entity_poly.type
_entity_poly.pdbx_seq_one_letter_code
_entity_poly.pdbx_strand_id
1 'polypeptide(L)'
;MRTYRYDRLMQWSECDAGGIIFFPNYARWMVDGLNQMFLSLGIDPNAILDAETRGGLPVLQLSMQFHQAPKLHETVTHEILVEKIGGKSLNFKHRFLVGEVLCMESTETRVWATHSLTQPPVLTTLPVPDQVRTALSVES
;
A
#
# COMPACT_ATOMS: atom_id res chain seq x y z
N MET A 1 -9.70 -13.22 -2.65
CA MET A 1 -9.09 -12.05 -2.04
C MET A 1 -9.17 -10.85 -2.97
N ARG A 2 -9.25 -9.68 -2.42
CA ARG A 2 -9.47 -8.44 -3.18
C ARG A 2 -8.27 -8.10 -4.06
N THR A 3 -8.56 -7.63 -5.28
CA THR A 3 -7.58 -7.03 -6.18
C THR A 3 -8.05 -5.62 -6.50
N TYR A 4 -7.14 -4.66 -6.53
CA TYR A 4 -7.40 -3.28 -6.90
C TYR A 4 -6.40 -2.84 -7.95
N ARG A 5 -6.86 -2.14 -8.98
CA ARG A 5 -6.03 -1.72 -10.10
C ARG A 5 -6.41 -0.32 -10.54
N TYR A 6 -5.42 0.51 -10.79
CA TYR A 6 -5.61 1.85 -11.31
C TYR A 6 -4.37 2.29 -12.08
N ASP A 7 -4.54 3.30 -12.92
CA ASP A 7 -3.46 3.88 -13.71
C ASP A 7 -3.05 5.23 -13.14
N ARG A 8 -1.77 5.55 -13.29
CA ARG A 8 -1.23 6.86 -12.95
C ARG A 8 -0.23 7.30 -14.00
N LEU A 9 -0.20 8.59 -14.29
CA LEU A 9 0.79 9.17 -15.19
C LEU A 9 2.06 9.48 -14.40
N MET A 10 3.22 9.04 -14.93
CA MET A 10 4.52 9.38 -14.37
C MET A 10 4.77 10.88 -14.50
N GLN A 11 4.93 11.57 -13.38
CA GLN A 11 5.13 13.01 -13.32
C GLN A 11 6.61 13.38 -13.28
N TRP A 12 6.95 14.57 -13.76
CA TRP A 12 8.33 15.05 -13.73
C TRP A 12 8.90 15.09 -12.31
N SER A 13 8.12 15.49 -11.33
CA SER A 13 8.53 15.53 -9.92
C SER A 13 8.88 14.15 -9.35
N GLU A 14 8.49 13.08 -10.01
CA GLU A 14 8.71 11.72 -9.57
C GLU A 14 9.96 11.08 -10.18
N CYS A 15 10.62 11.82 -11.10
CA CYS A 15 11.80 11.34 -11.80
C CYS A 15 13.09 11.80 -11.13
N ASP A 16 14.13 11.00 -11.31
CA ASP A 16 15.50 11.43 -11.05
C ASP A 16 16.08 12.18 -12.27
N ALA A 17 17.37 12.55 -12.22
CA ALA A 17 18.01 13.28 -13.30
C ALA A 17 18.09 12.49 -14.61
N GLY A 18 17.95 11.16 -14.57
CA GLY A 18 17.96 10.30 -15.74
C GLY A 18 16.61 10.16 -16.44
N GLY A 19 15.56 10.81 -15.92
CA GLY A 19 14.22 10.74 -16.50
C GLY A 19 13.45 9.46 -16.17
N ILE A 20 13.96 8.65 -15.24
CA ILE A 20 13.27 7.47 -14.74
C ILE A 20 12.82 7.70 -13.31
N ILE A 21 11.95 6.85 -12.80
CA ILE A 21 11.45 6.97 -11.44
C ILE A 21 12.59 7.08 -10.42
N PHE A 22 12.47 8.05 -9.51
CA PHE A 22 13.26 8.06 -8.29
C PHE A 22 12.69 6.99 -7.35
N PHE A 23 13.46 5.92 -7.10
CA PHE A 23 12.91 4.68 -6.55
C PHE A 23 12.11 4.80 -5.23
N PRO A 24 12.41 5.74 -4.30
CA PRO A 24 11.58 5.86 -3.09
C PRO A 24 10.11 6.23 -3.39
N ASN A 25 9.82 6.77 -4.57
CA ASN A 25 8.46 7.07 -4.98
C ASN A 25 7.58 5.83 -5.11
N TYR A 26 8.16 4.65 -5.33
CA TYR A 26 7.40 3.40 -5.30
C TYR A 26 6.71 3.19 -3.95
N ALA A 27 7.42 3.44 -2.86
CA ALA A 27 6.85 3.29 -1.52
C ALA A 27 5.68 4.27 -1.31
N ARG A 28 5.84 5.52 -1.78
CA ARG A 28 4.74 6.51 -1.75
C ARG A 28 3.55 6.02 -2.57
N TRP A 29 3.78 5.54 -3.79
CA TRP A 29 2.72 5.02 -4.64
C TRP A 29 2.00 3.83 -4.02
N MET A 30 2.73 2.97 -3.33
CA MET A 30 2.13 1.83 -2.63
C MET A 30 1.14 2.31 -1.57
N VAL A 31 1.51 3.30 -0.78
CA VAL A 31 0.62 3.89 0.25
C VAL A 31 -0.57 4.59 -0.40
N ASP A 32 -0.33 5.40 -1.45
CA ASP A 32 -1.40 6.07 -2.18
C ASP A 32 -2.41 5.07 -2.76
N GLY A 33 -1.91 3.96 -3.30
CA GLY A 33 -2.75 2.89 -3.84
C GLY A 33 -3.58 2.19 -2.78
N LEU A 34 -2.98 1.90 -1.62
CA LEU A 34 -3.73 1.34 -0.49
C LEU A 34 -4.83 2.29 -0.04
N ASN A 35 -4.52 3.58 0.05
CA ASN A 35 -5.51 4.60 0.39
C ASN A 35 -6.67 4.60 -0.58
N GLN A 36 -6.39 4.60 -1.88
CA GLN A 36 -7.44 4.55 -2.91
C GLN A 36 -8.27 3.27 -2.81
N MET A 37 -7.63 2.13 -2.60
CA MET A 37 -8.32 0.86 -2.43
C MET A 37 -9.27 0.90 -1.24
N PHE A 38 -8.81 1.34 -0.08
CA PHE A 38 -9.65 1.44 1.12
C PHE A 38 -10.83 2.38 0.90
N LEU A 39 -10.59 3.56 0.31
CA LEU A 39 -11.68 4.49 0.00
C LEU A 39 -12.70 3.87 -0.95
N SER A 40 -12.26 3.11 -1.95
CA SER A 40 -13.15 2.42 -2.90
C SER A 40 -14.03 1.37 -2.21
N LEU A 41 -13.59 0.85 -1.08
CA LEU A 41 -14.31 -0.13 -0.28
C LEU A 41 -15.17 0.51 0.82
N GLY A 42 -15.24 1.84 0.86
CA GLY A 42 -15.97 2.56 1.90
C GLY A 42 -15.28 2.57 3.25
N ILE A 43 -13.99 2.27 3.29
CA ILE A 43 -13.18 2.30 4.51
C ILE A 43 -12.39 3.60 4.50
N ASP A 44 -12.72 4.51 5.44
CA ASP A 44 -11.98 5.76 5.56
C ASP A 44 -10.68 5.52 6.31
N PRO A 45 -9.49 5.83 5.70
CA PRO A 45 -8.23 5.75 6.42
C PRO A 45 -8.18 6.58 7.71
N ASN A 46 -8.96 7.65 7.81
CA ASN A 46 -9.06 8.42 9.04
C ASN A 46 -9.67 7.60 10.20
N ALA A 47 -10.52 6.62 9.88
CA ALA A 47 -11.05 5.71 10.90
C ALA A 47 -9.98 4.76 11.42
N ILE A 48 -8.96 4.47 10.58
CA ILE A 48 -7.78 3.69 10.96
C ILE A 48 -6.84 4.56 11.80
N LEU A 49 -6.70 5.84 11.41
CA LEU A 49 -5.83 6.82 12.04
C LEU A 49 -6.59 7.61 13.11
N ASP A 50 -7.30 6.91 13.99
CA ASP A 50 -8.03 7.54 15.08
C ASP A 50 -7.08 8.35 15.96
N ALA A 51 -7.39 9.64 16.11
CA ALA A 51 -6.56 10.57 16.88
C ALA A 51 -6.47 10.17 18.37
N GLU A 52 -7.49 9.52 18.90
CA GLU A 52 -7.50 9.06 20.30
C GLU A 52 -6.65 7.82 20.51
N THR A 53 -6.77 6.85 19.59
CA THR A 53 -6.05 5.58 19.68
C THR A 53 -4.75 5.59 18.89
N ARG A 54 -4.57 6.58 17.99
CA ARG A 54 -3.46 6.65 17.04
C ARG A 54 -3.26 5.33 16.30
N GLY A 55 -4.36 4.77 15.82
CA GLY A 55 -4.35 3.54 15.04
C GLY A 55 -3.66 3.72 13.70
N GLY A 56 -3.15 2.65 13.15
CA GLY A 56 -2.49 2.67 11.85
C GLY A 56 -2.13 1.28 11.37
N LEU A 57 -1.46 1.27 10.22
CA LEU A 57 -0.98 0.06 9.56
C LEU A 57 0.54 0.15 9.34
N PRO A 58 1.35 0.07 10.39
CA PRO A 58 2.80 0.10 10.22
C PRO A 58 3.29 -1.10 9.42
N VAL A 59 4.35 -0.87 8.63
CA VAL A 59 5.00 -1.92 7.84
C VAL A 59 5.96 -2.69 8.75
N LEU A 60 5.83 -4.01 8.75
CA LEU A 60 6.78 -4.90 9.43
C LEU A 60 7.84 -5.43 8.48
N GLN A 61 7.46 -5.70 7.24
CA GLN A 61 8.35 -6.28 6.25
C GLN A 61 7.99 -5.76 4.89
N LEU A 62 9.00 -5.44 4.09
CA LEU A 62 8.86 -4.95 2.73
C LEU A 62 9.95 -5.57 1.87
N SER A 63 9.57 -6.13 0.75
CA SER A 63 10.47 -6.65 -0.26
C SER A 63 10.12 -6.01 -1.60
N MET A 64 11.11 -5.51 -2.31
CA MET A 64 10.95 -4.90 -3.62
C MET A 64 11.90 -5.56 -4.63
N GLN A 65 11.38 -5.87 -5.81
CA GLN A 65 12.16 -6.41 -6.91
C GLN A 65 11.97 -5.51 -8.13
N PHE A 66 13.08 -4.99 -8.65
CA PHE A 66 13.11 -4.02 -9.74
C PHE A 66 13.49 -4.71 -11.05
N HIS A 67 12.69 -4.52 -12.09
CA HIS A 67 12.90 -5.14 -13.40
C HIS A 67 13.21 -4.11 -14.47
N GLN A 68 12.37 -3.09 -14.61
CA GLN A 68 12.54 -2.02 -15.60
C GLN A 68 11.92 -0.74 -15.05
N ALA A 69 12.67 0.36 -15.09
CA ALA A 69 12.19 1.62 -14.53
C ALA A 69 11.17 2.29 -15.47
N PRO A 70 10.00 2.72 -14.95
CA PRO A 70 9.11 3.60 -15.69
C PRO A 70 9.78 4.92 -16.00
N LYS A 71 9.44 5.50 -17.15
CA LYS A 71 10.00 6.76 -17.65
C LYS A 71 8.98 7.87 -17.58
N LEU A 72 9.49 9.11 -17.65
CA LEU A 72 8.67 10.31 -17.67
C LEU A 72 7.53 10.19 -18.68
N HIS A 73 6.33 10.57 -18.25
CA HIS A 73 5.08 10.59 -19.02
C HIS A 73 4.54 9.22 -19.44
N GLU A 74 5.15 8.13 -19.01
CA GLU A 74 4.55 6.82 -19.20
C GLU A 74 3.37 6.63 -18.23
N THR A 75 2.35 5.92 -18.69
CA THR A 75 1.23 5.52 -17.82
C THR A 75 1.64 4.24 -17.10
N VAL A 76 1.63 4.30 -15.77
CA VAL A 76 1.98 3.17 -14.91
C VAL A 76 0.71 2.59 -14.33
N THR A 77 0.50 1.31 -14.53
CA THR A 77 -0.59 0.58 -13.89
C THR A 77 -0.11 0.00 -12.58
N HIS A 78 -0.81 0.31 -11.51
CA HIS A 78 -0.53 -0.23 -10.18
C HIS A 78 -1.63 -1.23 -9.81
N GLU A 79 -1.22 -2.47 -9.62
CA GLU A 79 -2.10 -3.55 -9.16
C GLU A 79 -1.78 -3.88 -7.70
N ILE A 80 -2.82 -3.97 -6.89
CA ILE A 80 -2.71 -4.37 -5.48
C ILE A 80 -3.51 -5.65 -5.30
N LEU A 81 -2.88 -6.66 -4.75
CA LEU A 81 -3.50 -7.94 -4.43
C LEU A 81 -3.41 -8.17 -2.92
N VAL A 82 -4.55 -8.44 -2.30
CA VAL A 82 -4.57 -8.89 -0.90
C VAL A 82 -4.21 -10.37 -0.92
N GLU A 83 -3.04 -10.72 -0.39
CA GLU A 83 -2.58 -12.11 -0.40
C GLU A 83 -3.01 -12.89 0.83
N LYS A 84 -2.98 -12.24 1.99
CA LYS A 84 -3.30 -12.90 3.25
C LYS A 84 -3.87 -11.91 4.25
N ILE A 85 -4.87 -12.36 4.99
CA ILE A 85 -5.43 -11.63 6.12
C ILE A 85 -5.21 -12.50 7.35
N GLY A 86 -4.25 -12.11 8.17
CA GLY A 86 -3.99 -12.78 9.45
C GLY A 86 -4.89 -12.24 10.56
N GLY A 87 -4.68 -12.68 11.80
CA GLY A 87 -5.44 -12.18 12.94
C GLY A 87 -5.23 -10.69 13.18
N LYS A 88 -3.98 -10.25 13.08
CA LYS A 88 -3.57 -8.86 13.32
C LYS A 88 -2.77 -8.27 12.16
N SER A 89 -2.57 -9.03 11.09
CA SER A 89 -1.71 -8.64 9.96
C SER A 89 -2.43 -8.72 8.62
N LEU A 90 -1.92 -7.95 7.67
CA LEU A 90 -2.36 -7.93 6.29
C LEU A 90 -1.13 -8.05 5.40
N ASN A 91 -1.21 -8.92 4.39
CA ASN A 91 -0.17 -9.07 3.38
C ASN A 91 -0.69 -8.58 2.04
N PHE A 92 0.04 -7.65 1.42
CA PHE A 92 -0.28 -7.10 0.11
C PHE A 92 0.84 -7.41 -0.86
N LYS A 93 0.46 -7.69 -2.09
CA LYS A 93 1.37 -7.73 -3.22
C LYS A 93 1.07 -6.54 -4.13
N HIS A 94 2.13 -5.86 -4.57
CA HIS A 94 2.03 -4.74 -5.50
C HIS A 94 2.75 -5.10 -6.79
N ARG A 95 2.16 -4.72 -7.92
CA ARG A 95 2.79 -4.81 -9.23
C ARG A 95 2.63 -3.48 -9.95
N PHE A 96 3.71 -3.01 -10.53
CA PHE A 96 3.73 -1.78 -11.33
C PHE A 96 4.12 -2.14 -12.76
N LEU A 97 3.25 -1.81 -13.70
CA LEU A 97 3.42 -2.19 -15.11
C LEU A 97 3.32 -0.95 -16.01
N VAL A 98 4.08 -0.98 -17.10
CA VAL A 98 3.89 -0.08 -18.24
C VAL A 98 3.45 -0.96 -19.41
N GLY A 99 2.18 -0.85 -19.79
CA GLY A 99 1.57 -1.81 -20.70
C GLY A 99 1.62 -3.21 -20.09
N GLU A 100 2.25 -4.15 -20.80
CA GLU A 100 2.42 -5.53 -20.33
C GLU A 100 3.76 -5.76 -19.63
N VAL A 101 4.62 -4.74 -19.56
CA VAL A 101 5.95 -4.87 -18.97
C VAL A 101 5.91 -4.66 -17.49
N LEU A 102 6.28 -5.69 -16.73
CA LEU A 102 6.41 -5.58 -15.27
C LEU A 102 7.66 -4.77 -14.94
N CYS A 103 7.45 -3.64 -14.26
CA CYS A 103 8.52 -2.72 -13.88
C CYS A 103 9.06 -3.01 -12.48
N MET A 104 8.17 -3.24 -11.53
CA MET A 104 8.53 -3.55 -10.15
C MET A 104 7.44 -4.42 -9.53
N GLU A 105 7.83 -5.32 -8.68
CA GLU A 105 6.90 -6.05 -7.83
C GLU A 105 7.36 -6.00 -6.37
N SER A 106 6.40 -6.00 -5.48
CA SER A 106 6.66 -5.84 -4.05
C SER A 106 5.69 -6.68 -3.24
N THR A 107 6.17 -7.18 -2.11
CA THR A 107 5.33 -7.78 -1.09
C THR A 107 5.55 -7.04 0.21
N GLU A 108 4.46 -6.79 0.95
CA GLU A 108 4.56 -6.14 2.25
C GLU A 108 3.65 -6.80 3.27
N THR A 109 4.10 -6.77 4.52
CA THR A 109 3.30 -7.19 5.67
C THR A 109 3.08 -5.98 6.54
N ARG A 110 1.82 -5.68 6.82
CA ARG A 110 1.41 -4.63 7.75
C ARG A 110 0.66 -5.22 8.92
N VAL A 111 0.73 -4.58 10.06
CA VAL A 111 -0.06 -4.96 11.24
C VAL A 111 -1.09 -3.90 11.55
N TRP A 112 -2.22 -4.32 12.09
CA TRP A 112 -3.20 -3.40 12.66
C TRP A 112 -2.72 -3.05 14.06
N ALA A 113 -2.52 -1.76 14.34
CA ALA A 113 -1.88 -1.36 15.58
C ALA A 113 -2.33 0.02 16.06
N THR A 114 -2.10 0.26 17.36
CA THR A 114 -2.24 1.59 17.96
C THR A 114 -0.93 1.99 18.63
N HIS A 115 -0.69 3.29 18.75
CA HIS A 115 0.43 3.83 19.50
C HIS A 115 -0.08 4.39 20.82
N SER A 116 0.66 4.19 21.91
CA SER A 116 0.41 4.89 23.15
C SER A 116 0.81 6.38 23.01
N LEU A 117 0.22 7.23 23.85
CA LEU A 117 0.58 8.65 23.91
C LEU A 117 1.76 8.90 24.86
N THR A 118 2.37 7.85 25.39
CA THR A 118 3.51 7.94 26.31
C THR A 118 4.82 8.19 25.54
N GLN A 119 5.86 8.59 26.28
CA GLN A 119 7.21 8.77 25.74
C GLN A 119 8.16 7.79 26.44
N PRO A 120 8.79 6.85 25.71
CA PRO A 120 8.61 6.58 24.28
C PRO A 120 7.25 5.93 23.98
N PRO A 121 6.70 6.11 22.76
CA PRO A 121 5.43 5.47 22.40
C PRO A 121 5.57 3.96 22.33
N VAL A 122 4.54 3.24 22.73
CA VAL A 122 4.48 1.79 22.67
C VAL A 122 3.47 1.39 21.60
N LEU A 123 3.92 0.56 20.65
CA LEU A 123 3.06 0.01 19.61
C LEU A 123 2.35 -1.24 20.14
N THR A 124 1.03 -1.25 20.03
CA THR A 124 0.21 -2.41 20.44
C THR A 124 -0.55 -2.92 19.23
N THR A 125 -0.37 -4.19 18.89
CA THR A 125 -1.11 -4.81 17.78
C THR A 125 -2.52 -5.18 18.23
N LEU A 126 -3.47 -5.01 17.31
CA LEU A 126 -4.89 -5.28 17.53
C LEU A 126 -5.40 -6.21 16.42
N PRO A 127 -6.51 -6.94 16.68
CA PRO A 127 -7.16 -7.72 15.63
C PRO A 127 -7.61 -6.83 14.48
N VAL A 128 -7.46 -7.33 13.26
CA VAL A 128 -8.00 -6.65 12.07
C VAL A 128 -9.51 -6.55 12.24
N PRO A 129 -10.13 -5.35 12.13
CA PRO A 129 -11.56 -5.19 12.26
C PRO A 129 -12.34 -6.05 11.26
N ASP A 130 -13.49 -6.59 11.70
CA ASP A 130 -14.31 -7.47 10.86
C ASP A 130 -14.75 -6.80 9.56
N GLN A 131 -15.08 -5.51 9.60
CA GLN A 131 -15.45 -4.76 8.41
C GLN A 131 -14.32 -4.76 7.36
N VAL A 132 -13.09 -4.56 7.80
CA VAL A 132 -11.90 -4.57 6.93
C VAL A 132 -11.66 -5.96 6.40
N ARG A 133 -11.70 -6.95 7.27
CA ARG A 133 -11.53 -8.37 6.90
C ARG A 133 -12.53 -8.79 5.83
N THR A 134 -13.79 -8.47 6.04
CA THR A 134 -14.86 -8.81 5.08
C THR A 134 -14.63 -8.12 3.74
N ALA A 135 -14.34 -6.82 3.75
CA ALA A 135 -14.13 -6.06 2.52
C ALA A 135 -12.94 -6.58 1.70
N LEU A 136 -11.84 -6.94 2.36
CA LEU A 136 -10.63 -7.41 1.69
C LEU A 136 -10.71 -8.87 1.25
N SER A 137 -11.66 -9.64 1.77
CA SER A 137 -11.83 -11.06 1.44
C SER A 137 -12.65 -11.27 0.17
N VAL A 138 -13.41 -10.28 -0.27
CA VAL A 138 -14.28 -10.40 -1.45
C VAL A 138 -13.44 -10.43 -2.72
N GLU A 139 -13.75 -11.35 -3.63
CA GLU A 139 -13.14 -11.37 -4.97
C GLU A 139 -13.63 -10.16 -5.78
N SER A 140 -12.74 -9.60 -6.57
CA SER A 140 -13.07 -8.45 -7.42
C SER A 140 -13.14 -8.83 -8.89
#